data_071fc85b42f57eceba0132284c0398ca
#
_entry.id   071fc85b42f57eceba0132284c0398ca
#
_cell.length_a   1.000
_cell.length_b   1.000
_cell.length_c   1.000
_cell.angle_alpha   90.00
_cell.angle_beta   90.00
_cell.angle_gamma   90.00
#
_symmetry.space_group_name_H-M   'P 1'
#
loop_
_entity.id
_entity.type
_entity.pdbx_description
1 polymer ?
#
loop_
_entity_poly.entity_id
_entity_poly.type
_entity_poly.pdbx_seq_one_letter_code
_entity_poly.pdbx_strand_id
1 'polypeptide(L)'
;MCGIFATNRKIVDLPTIIEFLKYRGPDATNHVKVNDVEFVHTLLSMTGPPTLQPFVSSDENVVAIFNGEIYNYRDFGEYLSDGECLLPLYEQFGTEFVPRLDGEFALTVVDFKNDILLISTDVFSIKPLWFAKEGTDWGISSYESCLTRSGFSSPTQVEANSTYVFKLSTLEKISRKDVYTFDLNQHKGSYDDWNSAFSRSIAKRTQNIKHGVFIGLSSGYDSGAIACELEKQEVEFTAYTIVGSEKEDTIQSRISRTTDPRLMDLSIDEFKRARDYLKSRCEEYSLRIDNGESDWLDDVQAEHQSLSEKLEYPLKLLTEELGWYTDKSWFVDCDEVKRLRNYRDTLVNRMKSLEQKIEYRKTGQMLTDDNGAIGMSHICAKGKTEGQLIYLSGSGADEIFSDYGYNGIKHFRHSTIGGKFPEDLETVFPWKNFFDNTQRAYLMKEEYVSGSHGIEGRYPFLDKEVVQEFLWLKPELKNKFYKSVLHNYMEINDYPFDISQKVGFNCGFSGNGDGEYIEKKSSHRTVGETKDETLVVKMDLEISRTPKRRNRHLL
;
A
#
# COMPACT_ATOMS: atom_id res chain seq x y z
N MET A 1 3.81 -14.23 2.85
CA MET A 1 2.53 -13.48 2.63
C MET A 1 1.39 -14.47 2.58
N CYS A 2 0.44 -14.40 3.50
CA CYS A 2 -0.66 -15.35 3.60
C CYS A 2 -1.96 -14.73 3.07
N GLY A 3 -2.98 -15.57 2.87
CA GLY A 3 -4.35 -15.12 2.72
C GLY A 3 -5.13 -15.43 3.99
N ILE A 4 -5.86 -14.46 4.52
CA ILE A 4 -6.71 -14.63 5.71
C ILE A 4 -8.15 -14.25 5.44
N PHE A 5 -9.06 -14.96 6.09
CA PHE A 5 -10.49 -14.65 6.12
C PHE A 5 -11.08 -15.15 7.43
N ALA A 6 -11.94 -14.34 8.06
CA ALA A 6 -12.73 -14.79 9.19
C ALA A 6 -14.10 -14.11 9.20
N THR A 7 -15.15 -14.81 9.64
CA THR A 7 -16.51 -14.27 9.72
C THR A 7 -17.38 -15.09 10.68
N ASN A 8 -18.32 -14.43 11.36
CA ASN A 8 -19.42 -15.09 12.07
C ASN A 8 -20.65 -15.36 11.18
N ARG A 9 -20.64 -14.86 9.94
CA ARG A 9 -21.68 -15.14 8.95
C ARG A 9 -21.44 -16.51 8.31
N LYS A 10 -22.51 -17.28 8.06
CA LYS A 10 -22.39 -18.56 7.35
C LYS A 10 -21.80 -18.35 5.95
N ILE A 11 -20.71 -19.03 5.66
CA ILE A 11 -20.08 -19.01 4.34
C ILE A 11 -20.94 -19.83 3.37
N VAL A 12 -21.31 -19.23 2.24
CA VAL A 12 -22.10 -19.88 1.18
C VAL A 12 -21.21 -20.50 0.12
N ASP A 13 -20.09 -19.88 -0.19
CA ASP A 13 -19.17 -20.26 -1.28
C ASP A 13 -17.71 -20.32 -0.79
N LEU A 14 -17.44 -21.23 0.13
CA LEU A 14 -16.10 -21.48 0.66
C LEU A 14 -15.06 -21.85 -0.43
N PRO A 15 -15.36 -22.69 -1.44
CA PRO A 15 -14.39 -22.99 -2.48
C PRO A 15 -13.88 -21.77 -3.22
N THR A 16 -14.74 -20.83 -3.57
CA THR A 16 -14.32 -19.58 -4.25
C THR A 16 -13.48 -18.69 -3.34
N ILE A 17 -13.80 -18.59 -2.03
CA ILE A 17 -13.00 -17.83 -1.06
C ILE A 17 -11.59 -18.41 -0.99
N ILE A 18 -11.46 -19.72 -0.87
CA ILE A 18 -10.16 -20.40 -0.85
C ILE A 18 -9.42 -20.18 -2.19
N GLU A 19 -10.13 -20.28 -3.31
CA GLU A 19 -9.54 -20.04 -4.64
C GLU A 19 -8.93 -18.65 -4.77
N PHE A 20 -9.62 -17.62 -4.27
CA PHE A 20 -9.11 -16.24 -4.30
C PHE A 20 -7.87 -16.05 -3.42
N LEU A 21 -7.84 -16.67 -2.25
CA LEU A 21 -6.75 -16.51 -1.29
C LEU A 21 -5.51 -17.38 -1.61
N LYS A 22 -5.68 -18.53 -2.27
CA LYS A 22 -4.61 -19.54 -2.44
C LYS A 22 -3.40 -19.04 -3.23
N TYR A 23 -3.57 -18.02 -4.08
CA TYR A 23 -2.45 -17.47 -4.84
C TYR A 23 -1.49 -16.70 -3.94
N ARG A 24 -2.00 -16.07 -2.87
CA ARG A 24 -1.17 -15.43 -1.84
C ARG A 24 -0.43 -16.46 -0.98
N GLY A 25 -1.10 -17.56 -0.66
CA GLY A 25 -0.57 -18.63 0.18
C GLY A 25 -0.75 -20.00 -0.46
N PRO A 26 0.13 -20.38 -1.39
CA PRO A 26 -0.04 -21.62 -2.16
C PRO A 26 0.41 -22.89 -1.44
N ASP A 27 1.11 -22.80 -0.30
CA ASP A 27 1.79 -23.95 0.30
C ASP A 27 0.82 -24.86 1.07
N ALA A 28 -0.16 -24.27 1.75
CA ALA A 28 -1.18 -25.02 2.47
C ALA A 28 -2.44 -24.18 2.71
N THR A 29 -3.56 -24.86 2.95
CA THR A 29 -4.84 -24.22 3.28
C THR A 29 -5.40 -24.85 4.54
N ASN A 30 -5.92 -24.02 5.45
CA ASN A 30 -6.65 -24.44 6.64
C ASN A 30 -8.01 -23.75 6.68
N HIS A 31 -9.03 -24.49 7.07
CA HIS A 31 -10.37 -24.00 7.36
C HIS A 31 -10.85 -24.63 8.64
N VAL A 32 -11.14 -23.81 9.64
CA VAL A 32 -11.66 -24.25 10.93
C VAL A 32 -12.78 -23.34 11.41
N LYS A 33 -13.67 -23.91 12.19
CA LYS A 33 -14.70 -23.20 12.91
C LYS A 33 -14.42 -23.25 14.39
N VAL A 34 -14.33 -22.08 15.05
CA VAL A 34 -14.20 -21.97 16.50
C VAL A 34 -15.39 -21.18 17.01
N ASN A 35 -16.18 -21.78 17.89
CA ASN A 35 -17.50 -21.28 18.29
C ASN A 35 -18.36 -20.99 17.03
N ASP A 36 -18.83 -19.77 16.85
CA ASP A 36 -19.65 -19.38 15.69
C ASP A 36 -18.87 -18.67 14.59
N VAL A 37 -17.53 -18.63 14.68
CA VAL A 37 -16.67 -17.95 13.70
C VAL A 37 -15.93 -18.95 12.82
N GLU A 38 -16.04 -18.77 11.51
CA GLU A 38 -15.30 -19.50 10.49
C GLU A 38 -13.99 -18.77 10.18
N PHE A 39 -12.87 -19.52 10.12
CA PHE A 39 -11.54 -19.01 9.81
C PHE A 39 -10.97 -19.76 8.60
N VAL A 40 -10.45 -19.03 7.62
CA VAL A 40 -9.72 -19.58 6.48
C VAL A 40 -8.33 -18.94 6.43
N HIS A 41 -7.32 -19.79 6.33
CA HIS A 41 -5.93 -19.39 6.18
C HIS A 41 -5.30 -20.11 4.99
N THR A 42 -4.64 -19.36 4.10
CA THR A 42 -3.78 -19.90 3.05
C THR A 42 -2.35 -19.48 3.32
N LEU A 43 -1.46 -20.45 3.45
CA LEU A 43 -0.08 -20.26 3.93
C LEU A 43 0.89 -20.04 2.77
N LEU A 44 1.73 -19.00 2.88
CA LEU A 44 3.03 -18.90 2.23
C LEU A 44 4.10 -18.98 3.33
N SER A 45 4.85 -20.07 3.37
CA SER A 45 5.79 -20.37 4.46
C SER A 45 7.13 -19.70 4.24
N MET A 46 7.32 -18.53 4.83
CA MET A 46 8.54 -17.71 4.66
C MET A 46 9.53 -17.88 5.80
N THR A 47 9.07 -17.97 7.03
CA THR A 47 9.89 -18.02 8.25
C THR A 47 9.51 -19.24 9.10
N GLY A 48 10.50 -19.96 9.65
CA GLY A 48 10.25 -21.13 10.53
C GLY A 48 9.60 -22.33 9.81
N PRO A 49 9.09 -23.34 10.54
CA PRO A 49 8.33 -24.46 9.96
C PRO A 49 6.97 -23.98 9.42
N PRO A 50 6.36 -24.72 8.48
CA PRO A 50 5.02 -24.41 8.02
C PRO A 50 4.03 -24.43 9.18
N THR A 51 3.45 -23.26 9.51
CA THR A 51 2.53 -23.11 10.64
C THR A 51 1.17 -22.65 10.13
N LEU A 52 0.16 -23.49 10.36
CA LEU A 52 -1.21 -23.19 9.95
C LEU A 52 -1.92 -22.35 11.02
N GLN A 53 -2.74 -21.43 10.57
CA GLN A 53 -3.57 -20.58 11.38
C GLN A 53 -5.06 -20.98 11.24
N PRO A 54 -5.95 -20.53 12.13
CA PRO A 54 -5.72 -19.58 13.21
C PRO A 54 -4.95 -20.19 14.41
N PHE A 55 -4.30 -19.32 15.19
CA PHE A 55 -3.79 -19.68 16.52
C PHE A 55 -4.95 -19.68 17.50
N VAL A 56 -5.09 -20.74 18.29
CA VAL A 56 -6.21 -20.92 19.23
C VAL A 56 -5.66 -21.17 20.61
N SER A 57 -6.16 -20.45 21.62
CA SER A 57 -5.81 -20.70 23.01
C SER A 57 -6.29 -22.08 23.46
N SER A 58 -5.63 -22.65 24.49
CA SER A 58 -5.93 -24.00 24.98
C SER A 58 -7.37 -24.18 25.48
N ASP A 59 -8.02 -23.12 25.91
CA ASP A 59 -9.42 -23.08 26.33
C ASP A 59 -10.41 -22.66 25.22
N GLU A 60 -9.91 -22.49 23.99
CA GLU A 60 -10.65 -22.08 22.80
C GLU A 60 -11.38 -20.71 22.94
N ASN A 61 -11.00 -19.90 23.94
CA ASN A 61 -11.63 -18.60 24.17
C ASN A 61 -11.00 -17.46 23.37
N VAL A 62 -9.72 -17.57 22.98
CA VAL A 62 -9.02 -16.56 22.19
C VAL A 62 -8.49 -17.17 20.90
N VAL A 63 -8.77 -16.50 19.80
CA VAL A 63 -8.34 -16.91 18.45
C VAL A 63 -7.65 -15.74 17.77
N ALA A 64 -6.46 -15.97 17.23
CA ALA A 64 -5.72 -14.97 16.45
C ALA A 64 -5.45 -15.48 15.03
N ILE A 65 -5.61 -14.61 14.04
CA ILE A 65 -5.25 -14.84 12.65
C ILE A 65 -4.54 -13.62 12.09
N PHE A 66 -3.45 -13.83 11.34
CA PHE A 66 -2.72 -12.73 10.73
C PHE A 66 -2.12 -13.07 9.37
N ASN A 67 -1.80 -12.04 8.61
CA ASN A 67 -1.02 -12.07 7.39
C ASN A 67 0.13 -11.08 7.52
N GLY A 68 1.36 -11.53 7.32
CA GLY A 68 2.55 -10.67 7.39
C GLY A 68 3.75 -11.33 8.01
N GLU A 69 4.68 -10.50 8.49
CA GLU A 69 5.87 -10.88 9.24
C GLU A 69 6.00 -10.00 10.49
N ILE A 70 6.25 -10.62 11.64
CA ILE A 70 6.57 -9.94 12.90
C ILE A 70 8.05 -10.12 13.15
N TYR A 71 8.85 -9.11 12.84
CA TYR A 71 10.32 -9.22 12.85
C TYR A 71 10.91 -9.38 14.24
N ASN A 72 10.28 -8.80 15.27
CA ASN A 72 10.75 -8.84 16.66
C ASN A 72 10.11 -9.95 17.52
N TYR A 73 9.51 -10.97 16.91
CA TYR A 73 8.82 -12.02 17.67
C TYR A 73 9.72 -12.74 18.69
N ARG A 74 11.03 -12.83 18.42
CA ARG A 74 12.01 -13.45 19.32
C ARG A 74 12.29 -12.64 20.59
N ASP A 75 11.96 -11.35 20.61
CA ASP A 75 12.08 -10.51 21.81
C ASP A 75 11.05 -10.90 22.88
N PHE A 76 10.00 -11.62 22.47
CA PHE A 76 8.89 -12.04 23.34
C PHE A 76 9.00 -13.48 23.83
N GLY A 77 9.89 -14.28 23.25
CA GLY A 77 10.06 -15.67 23.62
C GLY A 77 10.66 -16.55 22.52
N GLU A 78 10.80 -17.82 22.81
CA GLU A 78 11.26 -18.81 21.85
C GLU A 78 10.06 -19.39 21.09
N TYR A 79 9.84 -18.92 19.88
CA TYR A 79 8.77 -19.35 19.00
C TYR A 79 9.35 -19.94 17.70
N LEU A 80 8.67 -20.94 17.14
CA LEU A 80 9.05 -21.56 15.88
C LEU A 80 8.62 -20.71 14.67
N SER A 81 7.48 -20.02 14.81
CA SER A 81 6.92 -19.11 13.82
C SER A 81 6.61 -17.76 14.49
N ASP A 82 6.74 -16.69 13.74
CA ASP A 82 6.53 -15.31 14.22
C ASP A 82 5.11 -15.10 14.78
N GLY A 83 4.08 -15.70 14.17
CA GLY A 83 2.70 -15.56 14.63
C GLY A 83 2.38 -16.24 15.97
N GLU A 84 3.21 -17.18 16.42
CA GLU A 84 2.99 -17.87 17.70
C GLU A 84 3.09 -16.92 18.92
N CYS A 85 3.75 -15.77 18.76
CA CYS A 85 3.83 -14.76 19.82
C CYS A 85 2.50 -14.02 20.08
N LEU A 86 1.53 -14.06 19.14
CA LEU A 86 0.32 -13.23 19.22
C LEU A 86 -0.57 -13.56 20.43
N LEU A 87 -0.85 -14.84 20.66
CA LEU A 87 -1.70 -15.24 21.78
C LEU A 87 -1.04 -14.93 23.14
N PRO A 88 0.23 -15.29 23.41
CA PRO A 88 0.92 -14.93 24.64
C PRO A 88 0.98 -13.41 24.87
N LEU A 89 1.20 -12.62 23.82
CA LEU A 89 1.20 -11.16 23.93
C LEU A 89 -0.20 -10.61 24.25
N TYR A 90 -1.24 -11.14 23.60
CA TYR A 90 -2.61 -10.75 23.91
C TYR A 90 -3.00 -11.14 25.34
N GLU A 91 -2.62 -12.32 25.80
CA GLU A 91 -2.86 -12.76 27.19
C GLU A 91 -2.17 -11.84 28.19
N GLN A 92 -0.94 -11.39 27.90
CA GLN A 92 -0.16 -10.55 28.80
C GLN A 92 -0.60 -9.08 28.80
N PHE A 93 -0.92 -8.52 27.63
CA PHE A 93 -1.12 -7.07 27.45
C PHE A 93 -2.54 -6.69 26.99
N GLY A 94 -3.42 -7.68 26.77
CA GLY A 94 -4.76 -7.44 26.24
C GLY A 94 -4.69 -6.72 24.89
N THR A 95 -5.60 -5.76 24.68
CA THR A 95 -5.67 -4.97 23.43
C THR A 95 -4.49 -4.02 23.20
N GLU A 96 -3.59 -3.87 24.19
CA GLU A 96 -2.41 -2.98 24.13
C GLU A 96 -1.13 -3.68 23.62
N PHE A 97 -1.23 -4.91 23.12
CA PHE A 97 -0.05 -5.66 22.66
C PHE A 97 0.45 -5.17 21.28
N VAL A 98 -0.45 -4.68 20.41
CA VAL A 98 -0.12 -4.35 19.00
C VAL A 98 1.01 -3.31 18.86
N PRO A 99 1.05 -2.21 19.63
CA PRO A 99 2.16 -1.24 19.55
C PRO A 99 3.55 -1.81 19.87
N ARG A 100 3.63 -3.00 20.46
CA ARG A 100 4.91 -3.68 20.77
C ARG A 100 5.47 -4.45 19.59
N LEU A 101 4.63 -4.72 18.59
CA LEU A 101 5.05 -5.45 17.39
C LEU A 101 5.90 -4.56 16.49
N ASP A 102 6.93 -5.16 15.92
CA ASP A 102 7.70 -4.59 14.81
C ASP A 102 7.55 -5.52 13.62
N GLY A 103 6.88 -5.05 12.58
CA GLY A 103 6.53 -5.92 11.46
C GLY A 103 5.68 -5.25 10.39
N GLU A 104 5.37 -6.04 9.39
CA GLU A 104 4.46 -5.73 8.28
C GLU A 104 3.29 -6.70 8.38
N PHE A 105 2.15 -6.24 8.89
CA PHE A 105 1.07 -7.17 9.25
C PHE A 105 -0.34 -6.60 9.10
N ALA A 106 -1.26 -7.53 8.91
CA ALA A 106 -2.69 -7.37 9.11
C ALA A 106 -3.16 -8.49 10.04
N LEU A 107 -3.79 -8.18 11.18
CA LEU A 107 -4.16 -9.16 12.17
C LEU A 107 -5.57 -8.94 12.77
N THR A 108 -6.13 -10.02 13.25
CA THR A 108 -7.40 -10.01 14.00
C THR A 108 -7.32 -10.97 15.18
N VAL A 109 -7.83 -10.52 16.33
CA VAL A 109 -8.01 -11.34 17.52
C VAL A 109 -9.49 -11.35 17.90
N VAL A 110 -10.03 -12.55 18.12
CA VAL A 110 -11.38 -12.77 18.64
C VAL A 110 -11.26 -13.34 20.04
N ASP A 111 -11.77 -12.63 21.03
CA ASP A 111 -11.83 -13.07 22.42
C ASP A 111 -13.29 -13.27 22.83
N PHE A 112 -13.72 -14.52 22.81
CA PHE A 112 -15.10 -14.91 23.11
C PHE A 112 -15.45 -14.72 24.59
N LYS A 113 -14.48 -14.88 25.48
CA LYS A 113 -14.67 -14.74 26.91
C LYS A 113 -14.89 -13.29 27.35
N ASN A 114 -14.11 -12.38 26.77
CA ASN A 114 -14.18 -10.94 27.10
C ASN A 114 -15.04 -10.15 26.13
N ASP A 115 -15.69 -10.81 25.16
CA ASP A 115 -16.57 -10.19 24.15
C ASP A 115 -15.85 -9.14 23.32
N ILE A 116 -14.62 -9.47 22.81
CA ILE A 116 -13.76 -8.54 22.07
C ILE A 116 -13.50 -9.05 20.65
N LEU A 117 -13.61 -8.15 19.67
CA LEU A 117 -13.08 -8.28 18.33
C LEU A 117 -12.04 -7.17 18.12
N LEU A 118 -10.76 -7.54 18.01
CA LEU A 118 -9.67 -6.63 17.71
C LEU A 118 -9.25 -6.82 16.24
N ILE A 119 -9.13 -5.70 15.51
CA ILE A 119 -8.69 -5.66 14.11
C ILE A 119 -7.58 -4.63 14.00
N SER A 120 -6.43 -5.00 13.43
CA SER A 120 -5.29 -4.09 13.32
C SER A 120 -4.49 -4.29 12.04
N THR A 121 -3.90 -3.20 11.58
CA THR A 121 -2.87 -3.16 10.54
C THR A 121 -1.58 -2.61 11.12
N ASP A 122 -0.46 -2.84 10.42
CA ASP A 122 0.80 -2.16 10.72
C ASP A 122 0.71 -0.64 10.45
N VAL A 123 1.81 0.08 10.74
CA VAL A 123 1.87 1.55 10.65
C VAL A 123 1.46 2.08 9.27
N PHE A 124 1.75 1.37 8.19
CA PHE A 124 1.43 1.81 6.83
C PHE A 124 0.36 0.97 6.13
N SER A 125 -0.25 0.01 6.85
CA SER A 125 -1.20 -0.97 6.28
C SER A 125 -0.62 -1.68 5.06
N ILE A 126 0.63 -2.15 5.22
CA ILE A 126 1.38 -2.80 4.15
C ILE A 126 0.63 -4.05 3.68
N LYS A 127 0.19 -4.90 4.62
CA LYS A 127 -0.60 -6.07 4.27
C LYS A 127 -2.08 -5.71 4.16
N PRO A 128 -2.76 -6.04 3.04
CA PRO A 128 -4.15 -5.67 2.84
C PRO A 128 -5.06 -6.34 3.87
N LEU A 129 -5.97 -5.54 4.44
CA LEU A 129 -7.03 -6.02 5.35
C LEU A 129 -8.34 -5.29 5.06
N TRP A 130 -9.37 -6.08 4.81
CA TRP A 130 -10.73 -5.63 4.58
C TRP A 130 -11.61 -6.02 5.74
N PHE A 131 -12.52 -5.14 6.12
CA PHE A 131 -13.49 -5.36 7.18
C PHE A 131 -14.89 -5.01 6.69
N ALA A 132 -15.85 -5.84 7.05
CA ALA A 132 -17.27 -5.58 6.83
C ALA A 132 -18.06 -5.88 8.09
N LYS A 133 -19.14 -5.10 8.31
CA LYS A 133 -20.11 -5.36 9.39
C LYS A 133 -21.53 -4.99 8.93
N GLU A 134 -22.48 -5.84 9.25
CA GLU A 134 -23.91 -5.65 8.95
C GLU A 134 -24.74 -6.22 10.11
N GLY A 135 -25.36 -5.33 10.90
CA GLY A 135 -25.99 -5.72 12.16
C GLY A 135 -24.97 -6.29 13.15
N THR A 136 -25.12 -7.54 13.52
CA THR A 136 -24.15 -8.30 14.37
C THR A 136 -23.21 -9.20 13.56
N ASP A 137 -23.40 -9.26 12.23
CA ASP A 137 -22.52 -10.01 11.35
C ASP A 137 -21.28 -9.18 11.03
N TRP A 138 -20.12 -9.84 11.01
CA TRP A 138 -18.85 -9.24 10.64
C TRP A 138 -17.99 -10.20 9.82
N GLY A 139 -17.04 -9.63 9.12
CA GLY A 139 -16.02 -10.39 8.42
C GLY A 139 -14.76 -9.58 8.19
N ILE A 140 -13.62 -10.26 8.15
CA ILE A 140 -12.32 -9.72 7.71
C ILE A 140 -11.76 -10.57 6.58
N SER A 141 -10.97 -9.97 5.71
CA SER A 141 -10.27 -10.69 4.66
C SER A 141 -9.08 -9.89 4.12
N SER A 142 -8.11 -10.63 3.55
CA SER A 142 -7.05 -10.03 2.72
C SER A 142 -7.60 -9.41 1.44
N TYR A 143 -8.74 -9.88 0.92
CA TYR A 143 -9.38 -9.36 -0.28
C TYR A 143 -10.86 -9.03 -0.06
N GLU A 144 -11.31 -7.92 -0.65
CA GLU A 144 -12.70 -7.49 -0.62
C GLU A 144 -13.66 -8.56 -1.18
N SER A 145 -13.25 -9.19 -2.28
CA SER A 145 -14.04 -10.22 -2.97
C SER A 145 -14.51 -11.35 -2.06
N CYS A 146 -13.70 -11.77 -1.10
CA CYS A 146 -14.07 -12.82 -0.17
C CYS A 146 -15.26 -12.39 0.72
N LEU A 147 -15.29 -11.12 1.13
CA LEU A 147 -16.38 -10.56 1.94
C LEU A 147 -17.65 -10.36 1.11
N THR A 148 -17.53 -9.85 -0.11
CA THR A 148 -18.70 -9.70 -1.00
C THR A 148 -19.29 -11.05 -1.40
N ARG A 149 -18.47 -12.07 -1.62
CA ARG A 149 -18.93 -13.46 -1.84
C ARG A 149 -19.58 -14.07 -0.62
N SER A 150 -19.25 -13.58 0.58
CA SER A 150 -19.93 -13.98 1.83
C SER A 150 -21.19 -13.17 2.12
N GLY A 151 -21.62 -12.30 1.18
CA GLY A 151 -22.87 -11.55 1.24
C GLY A 151 -22.77 -10.21 1.95
N PHE A 152 -21.58 -9.68 2.21
CA PHE A 152 -21.42 -8.32 2.71
C PHE A 152 -21.51 -7.31 1.57
N SER A 153 -22.30 -6.25 1.74
CA SER A 153 -22.58 -5.26 0.70
C SER A 153 -21.54 -4.15 0.60
N SER A 154 -20.83 -3.87 1.69
CA SER A 154 -19.95 -2.69 1.78
C SER A 154 -18.69 -2.97 2.61
N PRO A 155 -17.83 -3.89 2.19
CA PRO A 155 -16.51 -4.04 2.82
C PRO A 155 -15.71 -2.74 2.70
N THR A 156 -14.94 -2.43 3.75
CA THR A 156 -14.05 -1.26 3.77
C THR A 156 -12.63 -1.72 4.09
N GLN A 157 -11.66 -1.09 3.47
CA GLN A 157 -10.26 -1.36 3.80
C GLN A 157 -9.93 -0.76 5.17
N VAL A 158 -9.25 -1.52 6.03
CA VAL A 158 -8.83 -1.04 7.34
C VAL A 158 -7.76 0.04 7.18
N GLU A 159 -7.87 1.12 7.96
CA GLU A 159 -6.96 2.27 7.91
C GLU A 159 -5.53 1.86 8.31
N ALA A 160 -4.54 2.55 7.76
CA ALA A 160 -3.16 2.45 8.20
C ALA A 160 -3.01 2.93 9.67
N ASN A 161 -1.98 2.46 10.34
CA ASN A 161 -1.65 2.85 11.70
C ASN A 161 -2.82 2.72 12.68
N SER A 162 -3.61 1.64 12.58
CA SER A 162 -4.83 1.55 13.37
C SER A 162 -5.05 0.20 14.03
N THR A 163 -5.49 0.26 15.28
CA THR A 163 -6.05 -0.86 16.04
C THR A 163 -7.48 -0.49 16.44
N TYR A 164 -8.43 -1.23 15.93
CA TYR A 164 -9.85 -1.13 16.28
C TYR A 164 -10.21 -2.22 17.28
N VAL A 165 -10.95 -1.84 18.30
CA VAL A 165 -11.55 -2.78 19.25
C VAL A 165 -13.05 -2.59 19.22
N PHE A 166 -13.76 -3.68 18.98
CA PHE A 166 -15.21 -3.74 18.99
C PHE A 166 -15.69 -4.71 20.07
N LYS A 167 -16.89 -4.48 20.56
CA LYS A 167 -17.62 -5.48 21.32
C LYS A 167 -18.10 -6.57 20.35
N LEU A 168 -17.63 -7.81 20.54
CA LEU A 168 -17.89 -8.89 19.59
C LEU A 168 -19.37 -9.16 19.36
N SER A 169 -20.17 -9.11 20.46
CA SER A 169 -21.62 -9.40 20.43
C SER A 169 -22.48 -8.36 19.72
N THR A 170 -22.04 -7.09 19.68
CA THR A 170 -22.85 -5.96 19.16
C THR A 170 -22.18 -5.19 18.05
N LEU A 171 -20.90 -5.40 17.82
CA LEU A 171 -20.03 -4.63 16.91
C LEU A 171 -20.01 -3.12 17.21
N GLU A 172 -20.32 -2.76 18.44
CA GLU A 172 -20.08 -1.41 18.95
C GLU A 172 -18.58 -1.16 19.06
N LYS A 173 -18.13 -0.05 18.49
CA LYS A 173 -16.72 0.35 18.56
C LYS A 173 -16.37 0.82 19.96
N ILE A 174 -15.50 0.09 20.65
CA ILE A 174 -14.99 0.43 21.97
C ILE A 174 -13.87 1.47 21.85
N SER A 175 -12.91 1.23 20.97
CA SER A 175 -11.78 2.14 20.77
C SER A 175 -11.19 2.07 19.35
N ARG A 176 -10.44 3.11 19.00
CA ARG A 176 -9.49 3.15 17.90
C ARG A 176 -8.21 3.79 18.43
N LYS A 177 -7.07 3.13 18.24
CA LYS A 177 -5.76 3.62 18.67
C LYS A 177 -4.77 3.53 17.52
N ASP A 178 -3.80 4.42 17.55
CA ASP A 178 -2.64 4.33 16.65
C ASP A 178 -1.73 3.19 17.10
N VAL A 179 -1.14 2.48 16.13
CA VAL A 179 -0.12 1.46 16.36
C VAL A 179 1.19 2.11 16.75
N TYR A 180 1.49 3.25 16.15
CA TYR A 180 2.70 4.02 16.42
C TYR A 180 2.42 5.52 16.33
N THR A 181 2.97 6.31 17.26
CA THR A 181 2.89 7.77 17.24
C THR A 181 4.25 8.34 16.90
N PHE A 182 4.36 9.04 15.78
CA PHE A 182 5.60 9.67 15.36
C PHE A 182 5.89 10.94 16.17
N ASP A 183 7.15 11.09 16.60
CA ASP A 183 7.66 12.33 17.17
C ASP A 183 8.13 13.27 16.05
N LEU A 184 7.59 14.47 16.02
CA LEU A 184 7.83 15.46 14.96
C LEU A 184 8.93 16.48 15.30
N ASN A 185 9.65 16.30 16.42
CA ASN A 185 10.71 17.19 16.86
C ASN A 185 11.98 17.07 16.00
N GLN A 186 12.20 18.01 15.09
CA GLN A 186 13.29 18.02 14.11
C GLN A 186 14.63 18.47 14.74
N HIS A 187 15.32 17.58 15.42
CA HIS A 187 16.52 17.91 16.21
C HIS A 187 17.85 17.36 15.66
N LYS A 188 17.79 16.37 14.74
CA LYS A 188 18.99 15.67 14.27
C LYS A 188 19.72 16.43 13.15
N GLY A 189 21.04 16.60 13.33
CA GLY A 189 21.93 17.35 12.44
C GLY A 189 22.81 16.51 11.53
N SER A 190 22.63 15.18 11.49
CA SER A 190 23.34 14.26 10.57
C SER A 190 22.40 13.16 10.09
N TYR A 191 22.81 12.43 9.03
CA TYR A 191 22.09 11.30 8.50
C TYR A 191 22.49 9.96 9.14
N ASP A 192 23.44 9.93 10.07
CA ASP A 192 24.09 8.70 10.56
C ASP A 192 23.09 7.74 11.21
N ASP A 193 22.16 8.27 12.01
CA ASP A 193 21.11 7.47 12.67
C ASP A 193 20.12 6.93 11.65
N TRP A 194 19.75 7.72 10.63
CA TRP A 194 18.91 7.27 9.53
C TRP A 194 19.59 6.15 8.75
N ASN A 195 20.87 6.32 8.41
CA ASN A 195 21.67 5.31 7.71
C ASN A 195 21.71 3.99 8.51
N SER A 196 21.87 4.10 9.83
CA SER A 196 21.87 2.96 10.73
C SER A 196 20.48 2.28 10.82
N ALA A 197 19.40 3.05 10.89
CA ALA A 197 18.04 2.53 10.88
C ALA A 197 17.71 1.83 9.56
N PHE A 198 18.12 2.40 8.42
CA PHE A 198 17.94 1.79 7.12
C PHE A 198 18.70 0.47 6.99
N SER A 199 19.94 0.42 7.48
CA SER A 199 20.72 -0.83 7.54
C SER A 199 20.01 -1.90 8.36
N ARG A 200 19.51 -1.57 9.56
CA ARG A 200 18.71 -2.49 10.38
C ARG A 200 17.43 -2.93 9.69
N SER A 201 16.78 -2.01 8.97
CA SER A 201 15.54 -2.30 8.23
C SER A 201 15.75 -3.36 7.14
N ILE A 202 16.84 -3.29 6.39
CA ILE A 202 17.22 -4.33 5.41
C ILE A 202 17.55 -5.65 6.14
N ALA A 203 18.38 -5.59 7.18
CA ALA A 203 18.79 -6.77 7.94
C ALA A 203 17.60 -7.57 8.47
N LYS A 204 16.63 -6.92 9.12
CA LYS A 204 15.44 -7.62 9.66
C LYS A 204 14.55 -8.25 8.57
N ARG A 205 14.58 -7.73 7.33
CA ARG A 205 13.81 -8.24 6.18
C ARG A 205 14.51 -9.35 5.40
N THR A 206 15.79 -9.56 5.67
CA THR A 206 16.62 -10.56 4.98
C THR A 206 17.16 -11.64 5.91
N GLN A 207 16.93 -11.53 7.22
CA GLN A 207 17.35 -12.53 8.20
C GLN A 207 16.36 -13.67 8.33
N ASN A 208 16.86 -14.88 8.64
CA ASN A 208 16.09 -16.10 8.91
C ASN A 208 15.10 -16.49 7.79
N ILE A 209 15.43 -16.14 6.56
CA ILE A 209 14.63 -16.44 5.39
C ILE A 209 14.93 -17.84 4.84
N LYS A 210 13.93 -18.48 4.24
CA LYS A 210 14.05 -19.79 3.57
C LYS A 210 14.22 -19.69 2.07
N HIS A 211 13.81 -18.58 1.48
CA HIS A 211 13.73 -18.38 0.05
C HIS A 211 14.64 -17.26 -0.40
N GLY A 212 14.99 -17.26 -1.68
CA GLY A 212 15.83 -16.21 -2.24
C GLY A 212 15.17 -14.83 -2.22
N VAL A 213 16.03 -13.82 -2.09
CA VAL A 213 15.67 -12.41 -2.13
C VAL A 213 15.88 -11.86 -3.54
N PHE A 214 14.97 -11.04 -4.01
CA PHE A 214 15.17 -10.30 -5.24
C PHE A 214 14.70 -8.86 -5.16
N ILE A 215 15.21 -8.05 -6.09
CA ILE A 215 14.79 -6.66 -6.31
C ILE A 215 14.52 -6.42 -7.81
N GLY A 216 13.67 -5.44 -8.10
CA GLY A 216 13.61 -4.82 -9.41
C GLY A 216 14.66 -3.69 -9.47
N LEU A 217 15.83 -3.95 -10.07
CA LEU A 217 16.91 -2.97 -10.12
C LEU A 217 16.72 -2.01 -11.30
N SER A 218 16.59 -0.74 -10.99
CA SER A 218 16.48 0.38 -11.94
C SER A 218 17.63 1.36 -11.76
N SER A 219 17.70 2.41 -12.60
CA SER A 219 18.63 3.53 -12.39
C SER A 219 18.17 4.51 -11.29
N GLY A 220 16.97 4.30 -10.72
CA GLY A 220 16.37 5.14 -9.69
C GLY A 220 17.04 5.05 -8.32
N TYR A 221 16.75 6.03 -7.44
CA TYR A 221 17.30 6.10 -6.08
C TYR A 221 16.88 4.91 -5.21
N ASP A 222 15.61 4.51 -5.28
CA ASP A 222 14.97 3.60 -4.33
C ASP A 222 15.57 2.19 -4.42
N SER A 223 15.54 1.62 -5.63
CA SER A 223 16.16 0.30 -5.88
C SER A 223 17.68 0.34 -5.73
N GLY A 224 18.31 1.50 -6.05
CA GLY A 224 19.74 1.69 -5.88
C GLY A 224 20.18 1.65 -4.42
N ALA A 225 19.46 2.33 -3.52
CA ALA A 225 19.79 2.33 -2.10
C ALA A 225 19.59 0.93 -1.47
N ILE A 226 18.54 0.21 -1.88
CA ILE A 226 18.32 -1.18 -1.43
C ILE A 226 19.46 -2.08 -1.91
N ALA A 227 19.82 -2.03 -3.20
CA ALA A 227 20.93 -2.82 -3.74
C ALA A 227 22.26 -2.50 -3.04
N CYS A 228 22.55 -1.21 -2.83
CA CYS A 228 23.74 -0.75 -2.10
C CYS A 228 23.84 -1.38 -0.71
N GLU A 229 22.73 -1.39 0.05
CA GLU A 229 22.76 -1.95 1.41
C GLU A 229 22.82 -3.48 1.41
N LEU A 230 22.15 -4.16 0.46
CA LEU A 230 22.26 -5.62 0.31
C LEU A 230 23.70 -6.03 0.00
N GLU A 231 24.38 -5.33 -0.91
CA GLU A 231 25.81 -5.56 -1.22
C GLU A 231 26.69 -5.34 0.02
N LYS A 232 26.46 -4.25 0.76
CA LYS A 232 27.20 -3.91 1.96
C LYS A 232 27.03 -4.93 3.09
N GLN A 233 25.84 -5.52 3.21
CA GLN A 233 25.56 -6.59 4.19
C GLN A 233 25.93 -7.99 3.68
N GLU A 234 26.49 -8.11 2.48
CA GLU A 234 26.84 -9.39 1.84
C GLU A 234 25.63 -10.34 1.73
N VAL A 235 24.43 -9.78 1.56
CA VAL A 235 23.20 -10.57 1.35
C VAL A 235 23.17 -11.06 -0.09
N GLU A 236 23.00 -12.37 -0.29
CA GLU A 236 22.77 -12.93 -1.63
C GLU A 236 21.38 -12.50 -2.13
N PHE A 237 21.32 -11.87 -3.30
CA PHE A 237 20.07 -11.47 -3.94
C PHE A 237 20.16 -11.51 -5.46
N THR A 238 19.02 -11.69 -6.10
CA THR A 238 18.89 -11.58 -7.57
C THR A 238 18.37 -10.19 -7.93
N ALA A 239 19.05 -9.51 -8.85
CA ALA A 239 18.63 -8.20 -9.35
C ALA A 239 18.03 -8.34 -10.76
N TYR A 240 16.71 -8.18 -10.88
CA TYR A 240 16.04 -8.18 -12.18
C TYR A 240 15.97 -6.77 -12.76
N THR A 241 16.47 -6.59 -13.96
CA THR A 241 16.40 -5.33 -14.71
C THR A 241 15.70 -5.56 -16.05
N ILE A 242 14.56 -4.88 -16.26
CA ILE A 242 13.91 -4.86 -17.58
C ILE A 242 14.65 -3.85 -18.44
N VAL A 243 15.23 -4.31 -19.54
CA VAL A 243 15.93 -3.46 -20.51
C VAL A 243 14.92 -2.57 -21.22
N GLY A 244 15.11 -1.25 -21.14
CA GLY A 244 14.16 -0.29 -21.71
C GLY A 244 14.66 1.14 -21.62
N SER A 245 13.90 2.01 -20.98
CA SER A 245 14.16 3.45 -20.85
C SER A 245 15.14 3.83 -19.72
N GLU A 246 15.81 2.86 -19.12
CA GLU A 246 16.78 3.08 -18.04
C GLU A 246 18.03 3.81 -18.51
N LYS A 247 18.69 4.52 -17.60
CA LYS A 247 19.96 5.16 -17.89
C LYS A 247 21.06 4.11 -17.99
N GLU A 248 21.51 3.84 -19.20
CA GLU A 248 22.39 2.73 -19.52
C GLU A 248 23.67 2.71 -18.68
N ASP A 249 24.39 3.84 -18.57
CA ASP A 249 25.65 3.93 -17.82
C ASP A 249 25.44 3.60 -16.32
N THR A 250 24.38 4.13 -15.70
CA THR A 250 24.08 3.89 -14.28
C THR A 250 23.70 2.43 -14.05
N ILE A 251 22.85 1.86 -14.92
CA ILE A 251 22.44 0.46 -14.82
C ILE A 251 23.62 -0.48 -15.03
N GLN A 252 24.47 -0.26 -16.03
CA GLN A 252 25.64 -1.10 -16.29
C GLN A 252 26.61 -1.05 -15.11
N SER A 253 26.82 0.13 -14.52
CA SER A 253 27.65 0.26 -13.32
C SER A 253 27.09 -0.52 -12.13
N ARG A 254 25.76 -0.53 -11.91
CA ARG A 254 25.10 -1.31 -10.85
C ARG A 254 25.17 -2.81 -11.12
N ILE A 255 24.85 -3.22 -12.34
CA ILE A 255 24.91 -4.62 -12.79
C ILE A 255 26.33 -5.21 -12.58
N SER A 256 27.37 -4.43 -12.88
CA SER A 256 28.75 -4.89 -12.70
C SER A 256 29.14 -5.13 -11.24
N ARG A 257 28.43 -4.57 -10.27
CA ARG A 257 28.63 -4.76 -8.82
C ARG A 257 27.78 -5.91 -8.25
N THR A 258 26.63 -6.17 -8.85
CA THR A 258 25.68 -7.17 -8.36
C THR A 258 26.15 -8.59 -8.69
N THR A 259 26.06 -9.49 -7.72
CA THR A 259 26.54 -10.89 -7.85
C THR A 259 25.67 -11.74 -8.77
N ASP A 260 24.36 -11.51 -8.79
CA ASP A 260 23.40 -12.24 -9.64
C ASP A 260 22.46 -11.29 -10.41
N PRO A 261 22.98 -10.57 -11.42
CA PRO A 261 22.17 -9.71 -12.24
C PRO A 261 21.41 -10.52 -13.31
N ARG A 262 20.12 -10.18 -13.51
CA ARG A 262 19.26 -10.74 -14.55
C ARG A 262 18.74 -9.63 -15.46
N LEU A 263 19.29 -9.51 -16.65
CA LEU A 263 18.73 -8.65 -17.68
C LEU A 263 17.56 -9.35 -18.35
N MET A 264 16.44 -8.67 -18.42
CA MET A 264 15.20 -9.18 -18.97
C MET A 264 14.76 -8.31 -20.14
N ASP A 265 14.60 -8.92 -21.30
CA ASP A 265 13.85 -8.31 -22.38
C ASP A 265 12.37 -8.53 -22.10
N LEU A 266 11.55 -7.50 -22.32
CA LEU A 266 10.12 -7.59 -22.25
C LEU A 266 9.55 -7.38 -23.65
N SER A 267 9.39 -8.48 -24.37
CA SER A 267 8.73 -8.46 -25.68
C SER A 267 7.26 -8.05 -25.56
N ILE A 268 6.67 -7.57 -26.65
CA ILE A 268 5.23 -7.21 -26.70
C ILE A 268 4.35 -8.39 -26.28
N ASP A 269 4.72 -9.61 -26.65
CA ASP A 269 3.93 -10.80 -26.31
C ASP A 269 4.05 -11.17 -24.83
N GLU A 270 5.22 -10.95 -24.20
CA GLU A 270 5.40 -11.13 -22.76
C GLU A 270 4.66 -10.07 -21.97
N PHE A 271 4.71 -8.82 -22.43
CA PHE A 271 3.93 -7.72 -21.85
C PHE A 271 2.43 -8.04 -21.88
N LYS A 272 1.90 -8.47 -23.04
CA LYS A 272 0.50 -8.88 -23.17
C LYS A 272 0.14 -10.02 -22.22
N ARG A 273 0.96 -11.06 -22.15
CA ARG A 273 0.75 -12.20 -21.22
C ARG A 273 0.71 -11.76 -19.77
N ALA A 274 1.66 -10.90 -19.34
CA ALA A 274 1.69 -10.39 -17.96
C ALA A 274 0.44 -9.53 -17.66
N ARG A 275 0.02 -8.69 -18.61
CA ARG A 275 -1.21 -7.89 -18.50
C ARG A 275 -2.46 -8.76 -18.41
N ASP A 276 -2.60 -9.74 -19.31
CA ASP A 276 -3.76 -10.65 -19.32
C ASP A 276 -3.83 -11.49 -18.06
N TYR A 277 -2.67 -11.87 -17.51
CA TYR A 277 -2.60 -12.51 -16.20
C TYR A 277 -3.17 -11.62 -15.11
N LEU A 278 -2.69 -10.37 -14.98
CA LEU A 278 -3.23 -9.43 -13.99
C LEU A 278 -4.72 -9.18 -14.20
N LYS A 279 -5.16 -9.05 -15.46
CA LYS A 279 -6.57 -8.91 -15.80
C LYS A 279 -7.41 -10.08 -15.28
N SER A 280 -6.92 -11.32 -15.42
CA SER A 280 -7.60 -12.51 -14.92
C SER A 280 -7.72 -12.54 -13.38
N ARG A 281 -6.82 -11.84 -12.66
CA ARG A 281 -6.84 -11.77 -11.19
C ARG A 281 -7.76 -10.66 -10.64
N CYS A 282 -8.18 -9.70 -11.45
CA CYS A 282 -8.95 -8.56 -10.96
C CYS A 282 -10.28 -8.93 -10.31
N GLU A 283 -10.93 -10.00 -10.73
CA GLU A 283 -12.14 -10.51 -10.07
C GLU A 283 -11.87 -10.94 -8.62
N GLU A 284 -10.71 -11.55 -8.38
CA GLU A 284 -10.30 -12.01 -7.04
C GLU A 284 -10.08 -10.84 -6.07
N TYR A 285 -9.68 -9.69 -6.61
CA TYR A 285 -9.45 -8.48 -5.82
C TYR A 285 -10.69 -7.59 -5.70
N SER A 286 -11.81 -7.95 -6.32
CA SER A 286 -12.99 -7.10 -6.54
C SER A 286 -12.68 -5.84 -7.37
N LEU A 287 -11.59 -5.85 -8.12
CA LEU A 287 -11.21 -4.73 -8.96
C LEU A 287 -11.97 -4.80 -10.29
N ARG A 288 -12.74 -3.79 -10.59
CA ARG A 288 -13.43 -3.70 -11.88
C ARG A 288 -12.47 -3.18 -12.94
N ILE A 289 -12.36 -3.93 -14.03
CA ILE A 289 -11.64 -3.49 -15.23
C ILE A 289 -12.65 -2.85 -16.17
N ASP A 290 -12.24 -1.76 -16.78
CA ASP A 290 -12.99 -1.13 -17.84
C ASP A 290 -12.91 -1.98 -19.11
N ASN A 291 -13.98 -2.67 -19.43
CA ASN A 291 -14.11 -3.41 -20.70
C ASN A 291 -14.65 -2.51 -21.82
N GLY A 292 -14.52 -1.19 -21.68
CA GLY A 292 -15.13 -0.21 -22.57
C GLY A 292 -16.54 0.20 -22.17
N GLU A 293 -17.07 -0.29 -21.06
CA GLU A 293 -18.30 0.21 -20.46
C GLU A 293 -17.98 1.44 -19.60
N SER A 294 -17.87 2.60 -20.26
CA SER A 294 -17.55 3.88 -19.61
C SER A 294 -18.60 4.33 -18.60
N ASP A 295 -19.83 3.88 -18.76
CA ASP A 295 -21.01 4.44 -18.11
C ASP A 295 -20.98 4.35 -16.58
N TRP A 296 -20.39 3.27 -16.02
CA TRP A 296 -20.43 3.07 -14.57
C TRP A 296 -19.59 4.07 -13.76
N LEU A 297 -18.40 4.45 -14.23
CA LEU A 297 -17.57 5.43 -13.50
C LEU A 297 -18.14 6.83 -13.62
N ASP A 298 -18.64 7.15 -14.80
CA ASP A 298 -19.29 8.43 -15.07
C ASP A 298 -20.53 8.57 -14.19
N ASP A 299 -21.32 7.50 -14.02
CA ASP A 299 -22.46 7.47 -13.08
C ASP A 299 -22.03 7.66 -11.62
N VAL A 300 -20.95 6.97 -11.18
CA VAL A 300 -20.42 7.11 -9.82
C VAL A 300 -19.85 8.51 -9.58
N GLN A 301 -19.16 9.08 -10.56
CA GLN A 301 -18.63 10.45 -10.49
C GLN A 301 -19.76 11.48 -10.51
N ALA A 302 -20.78 11.29 -11.32
CA ALA A 302 -21.96 12.13 -11.38
C ALA A 302 -22.75 12.07 -10.05
N GLU A 303 -22.92 10.88 -9.47
CA GLU A 303 -23.53 10.73 -8.15
C GLU A 303 -22.71 11.44 -7.07
N HIS A 304 -21.38 11.26 -7.06
CA HIS A 304 -20.48 11.94 -6.12
C HIS A 304 -20.58 13.46 -6.23
N GLN A 305 -20.56 14.01 -7.45
CA GLN A 305 -20.73 15.44 -7.68
C GLN A 305 -22.10 15.94 -7.22
N SER A 306 -23.18 15.24 -7.56
CA SER A 306 -24.54 15.57 -7.10
C SER A 306 -24.69 15.55 -5.57
N LEU A 307 -24.03 14.61 -4.89
CA LEU A 307 -23.99 14.56 -3.44
C LEU A 307 -23.17 15.68 -2.82
N SER A 308 -22.05 16.07 -3.46
CA SER A 308 -21.24 17.21 -3.05
C SER A 308 -22.04 18.51 -3.07
N GLU A 309 -22.80 18.75 -4.14
CA GLU A 309 -23.70 19.90 -4.26
C GLU A 309 -24.83 19.87 -3.21
N LYS A 310 -25.43 18.71 -2.97
CA LYS A 310 -26.44 18.52 -1.93
C LYS A 310 -25.93 18.71 -0.51
N LEU A 311 -24.63 18.45 -0.27
CA LEU A 311 -24.01 18.61 1.03
C LEU A 311 -23.70 20.08 1.34
N GLU A 312 -23.53 20.93 0.33
CA GLU A 312 -23.21 22.34 0.50
C GLU A 312 -24.28 23.08 1.33
N TYR A 313 -25.56 22.84 1.06
CA TYR A 313 -26.67 23.47 1.79
C TYR A 313 -26.71 23.09 3.28
N PRO A 314 -26.71 21.80 3.68
CA PRO A 314 -26.66 21.42 5.09
C PRO A 314 -25.42 21.92 5.82
N LEU A 315 -24.24 21.93 5.16
CA LEU A 315 -23.01 22.46 5.74
C LEU A 315 -23.11 23.96 5.98
N LYS A 316 -23.60 24.71 4.99
CA LYS A 316 -23.80 26.16 5.11
C LYS A 316 -24.78 26.48 6.24
N LEU A 317 -25.94 25.80 6.29
CA LEU A 317 -26.94 25.98 7.34
C LEU A 317 -26.39 25.67 8.73
N LEU A 318 -25.60 24.58 8.88
CA LEU A 318 -25.01 24.18 10.16
C LEU A 318 -23.85 25.06 10.61
N THR A 319 -23.09 25.64 9.68
CA THR A 319 -21.91 26.46 10.00
C THR A 319 -22.20 27.95 10.04
N GLU A 320 -22.95 28.49 9.09
CA GLU A 320 -23.20 29.93 8.96
C GLU A 320 -24.45 30.40 9.68
N GLU A 321 -25.60 29.73 9.47
CA GLU A 321 -26.86 30.18 10.03
C GLU A 321 -27.10 29.69 11.45
N LEU A 322 -26.72 28.44 11.78
CA LEU A 322 -26.89 27.89 13.12
C LEU A 322 -25.72 28.16 14.04
N GLY A 323 -24.51 28.43 13.50
CA GLY A 323 -23.30 28.81 14.27
C GLY A 323 -23.49 30.09 15.07
N TRP A 324 -24.36 31.00 14.63
CA TRP A 324 -24.72 32.23 15.35
C TRP A 324 -25.56 31.97 16.63
N TYR A 325 -26.12 30.77 16.79
CA TYR A 325 -26.96 30.38 17.94
C TYR A 325 -26.29 29.40 18.89
N THR A 326 -24.98 29.13 18.71
CA THR A 326 -24.26 28.09 19.50
C THR A 326 -24.13 28.41 21.00
N ASP A 327 -24.41 29.66 21.43
CA ASP A 327 -24.39 30.02 22.86
C ASP A 327 -25.64 29.60 23.63
N LYS A 328 -26.63 28.97 22.97
CA LYS A 328 -27.87 28.53 23.62
C LYS A 328 -27.99 27.01 23.59
N SER A 329 -27.72 26.36 24.72
CA SER A 329 -27.72 24.92 24.90
C SER A 329 -29.00 24.18 24.44
N TRP A 330 -30.13 24.85 24.45
CA TRP A 330 -31.42 24.28 24.00
C TRP A 330 -31.56 24.17 22.48
N PHE A 331 -30.78 24.93 21.69
CA PHE A 331 -30.86 24.91 20.24
C PHE A 331 -30.08 23.71 19.64
N VAL A 332 -29.07 23.24 20.33
CA VAL A 332 -28.25 22.07 19.90
C VAL A 332 -29.10 20.78 19.92
N ASP A 333 -30.16 20.77 20.69
CA ASP A 333 -31.01 19.59 20.93
C ASP A 333 -32.35 19.62 20.17
N CYS A 334 -32.61 20.66 19.34
CA CYS A 334 -33.84 20.74 18.57
C CYS A 334 -33.86 19.67 17.46
N ASP A 335 -35.05 19.10 17.22
CA ASP A 335 -35.24 17.98 16.28
C ASP A 335 -34.82 18.31 14.84
N GLU A 336 -34.93 19.58 14.44
CA GLU A 336 -34.51 20.08 13.13
C GLU A 336 -32.97 19.99 12.95
N VAL A 337 -32.21 20.41 13.96
CA VAL A 337 -30.73 20.32 13.96
C VAL A 337 -30.29 18.86 13.98
N LYS A 338 -30.97 17.99 14.73
CA LYS A 338 -30.71 16.55 14.73
C LYS A 338 -30.96 15.93 13.35
N ARG A 339 -32.07 16.31 12.68
CA ARG A 339 -32.39 15.85 11.32
C ARG A 339 -31.36 16.32 10.30
N LEU A 340 -30.92 17.57 10.35
CA LEU A 340 -29.89 18.11 9.45
C LEU A 340 -28.55 17.44 9.65
N ARG A 341 -28.15 17.18 10.90
CA ARG A 341 -26.90 16.43 11.21
C ARG A 341 -26.99 15.00 10.67
N ASN A 342 -28.08 14.29 10.92
CA ASN A 342 -28.26 12.94 10.41
C ASN A 342 -28.27 12.91 8.87
N TYR A 343 -28.87 13.88 8.23
CA TYR A 343 -28.90 14.02 6.78
C TYR A 343 -27.49 14.27 6.23
N ARG A 344 -26.76 15.24 6.81
CA ARG A 344 -25.34 15.49 6.48
C ARG A 344 -24.50 14.22 6.63
N ASP A 345 -24.62 13.52 7.77
CA ASP A 345 -23.81 12.34 8.05
C ASP A 345 -24.12 11.20 7.07
N THR A 346 -25.38 11.07 6.65
CA THR A 346 -25.79 10.12 5.60
C THR A 346 -25.13 10.46 4.25
N LEU A 347 -25.13 11.74 3.85
CA LEU A 347 -24.49 12.18 2.61
C LEU A 347 -22.98 11.99 2.66
N VAL A 348 -22.33 12.35 3.77
CA VAL A 348 -20.87 12.17 3.97
C VAL A 348 -20.49 10.69 3.89
N ASN A 349 -21.25 9.81 4.52
CA ASN A 349 -20.98 8.38 4.47
C ASN A 349 -21.16 7.82 3.04
N ARG A 350 -22.16 8.29 2.31
CA ARG A 350 -22.35 7.90 0.91
C ARG A 350 -21.23 8.40 0.02
N MET A 351 -20.78 9.66 0.20
CA MET A 351 -19.64 10.22 -0.52
C MET A 351 -18.37 9.40 -0.29
N LYS A 352 -18.05 9.07 0.97
CA LYS A 352 -16.90 8.22 1.28
C LYS A 352 -16.97 6.86 0.58
N SER A 353 -18.15 6.26 0.52
CA SER A 353 -18.36 4.99 -0.20
C SER A 353 -18.12 5.13 -1.71
N LEU A 354 -18.51 6.27 -2.31
CA LEU A 354 -18.24 6.52 -3.73
C LEU A 354 -16.78 6.84 -4.00
N GLU A 355 -16.12 7.61 -3.14
CA GLU A 355 -14.69 7.89 -3.20
C GLU A 355 -13.87 6.59 -3.17
N GLN A 356 -14.25 5.66 -2.29
CA GLN A 356 -13.64 4.32 -2.27
C GLN A 356 -13.84 3.58 -3.59
N LYS A 357 -15.06 3.60 -4.18
CA LYS A 357 -15.31 2.96 -5.48
C LYS A 357 -14.48 3.56 -6.61
N ILE A 358 -14.31 4.88 -6.62
CA ILE A 358 -13.46 5.59 -7.58
C ILE A 358 -12.00 5.16 -7.39
N GLU A 359 -11.52 5.08 -6.15
CA GLU A 359 -10.17 4.65 -5.82
C GLU A 359 -9.92 3.20 -6.22
N TYR A 360 -10.90 2.32 -6.00
CA TYR A 360 -10.85 0.92 -6.45
C TYR A 360 -10.62 0.77 -7.93
N ARG A 361 -11.36 1.55 -8.72
CA ARG A 361 -11.18 1.51 -10.16
C ARG A 361 -9.81 1.99 -10.59
N LYS A 362 -9.31 3.06 -9.95
CA LYS A 362 -7.94 3.53 -10.19
C LYS A 362 -6.92 2.44 -9.90
N THR A 363 -7.10 1.67 -8.83
CA THR A 363 -6.22 0.54 -8.51
C THR A 363 -6.30 -0.57 -9.55
N GLY A 364 -7.50 -0.91 -10.04
CA GLY A 364 -7.67 -1.86 -11.13
C GLY A 364 -6.96 -1.42 -12.40
N GLN A 365 -7.10 -0.16 -12.80
CA GLN A 365 -6.35 0.42 -13.91
C GLN A 365 -4.84 0.45 -13.66
N MET A 366 -4.40 0.69 -12.42
CA MET A 366 -2.99 0.61 -12.06
C MET A 366 -2.41 -0.80 -12.20
N LEU A 367 -3.22 -1.85 -12.12
CA LEU A 367 -2.76 -3.22 -12.35
C LEU A 367 -2.65 -3.54 -13.84
N THR A 368 -3.60 -3.11 -14.66
CA THR A 368 -3.74 -3.57 -16.05
C THR A 368 -3.20 -2.59 -17.09
N ASP A 369 -3.11 -1.30 -16.73
CA ASP A 369 -2.70 -0.22 -17.64
C ASP A 369 -1.42 0.48 -17.19
N ASP A 370 -0.89 0.14 -16.00
CA ASP A 370 0.38 0.64 -15.49
C ASP A 370 1.53 -0.28 -15.92
N ASN A 371 2.47 0.26 -16.70
CA ASN A 371 3.63 -0.49 -17.15
C ASN A 371 4.50 -1.02 -16.01
N GLY A 372 4.53 -0.30 -14.87
CA GLY A 372 5.25 -0.72 -13.67
C GLY A 372 4.64 -1.98 -13.07
N ALA A 373 3.30 -2.04 -12.96
CA ALA A 373 2.60 -3.24 -12.47
C ALA A 373 2.80 -4.45 -13.39
N ILE A 374 2.70 -4.24 -14.70
CA ILE A 374 2.88 -5.30 -15.70
C ILE A 374 4.33 -5.81 -15.70
N GLY A 375 5.30 -4.90 -15.67
CA GLY A 375 6.71 -5.26 -15.56
C GLY A 375 7.04 -6.00 -14.27
N MET A 376 6.48 -5.54 -13.14
CA MET A 376 6.61 -6.23 -11.86
C MET A 376 6.00 -7.64 -11.89
N SER A 377 4.82 -7.80 -12.50
CA SER A 377 4.20 -9.13 -12.69
C SER A 377 5.12 -10.07 -13.48
N HIS A 378 5.77 -9.58 -14.53
CA HIS A 378 6.73 -10.35 -15.30
C HIS A 378 7.96 -10.75 -14.46
N ILE A 379 8.53 -9.81 -13.69
CA ILE A 379 9.63 -10.10 -12.74
C ILE A 379 9.19 -11.13 -11.70
N CYS A 380 8.02 -10.96 -11.07
CA CYS A 380 7.50 -11.89 -10.07
C CYS A 380 7.30 -13.30 -10.64
N ALA A 381 6.77 -13.42 -11.86
CA ALA A 381 6.63 -14.72 -12.53
C ALA A 381 7.99 -15.39 -12.73
N LYS A 382 9.00 -14.64 -13.12
CA LYS A 382 10.37 -15.14 -13.30
C LYS A 382 11.01 -15.51 -11.96
N GLY A 383 10.95 -14.62 -10.97
CA GLY A 383 11.47 -14.86 -9.61
C GLY A 383 10.90 -16.13 -8.99
N LYS A 384 9.57 -16.34 -9.11
CA LYS A 384 8.92 -17.56 -8.64
C LYS A 384 9.52 -18.82 -9.25
N THR A 385 9.76 -18.84 -10.57
CA THR A 385 10.37 -20.00 -11.25
C THR A 385 11.80 -20.27 -10.83
N GLU A 386 12.50 -19.29 -10.31
CA GLU A 386 13.88 -19.35 -9.84
C GLU A 386 13.99 -19.53 -8.31
N GLY A 387 12.85 -19.68 -7.60
CA GLY A 387 12.81 -19.86 -6.14
C GLY A 387 13.05 -18.57 -5.35
N GLN A 388 12.99 -17.41 -6.01
CA GLN A 388 13.09 -16.09 -5.41
C GLN A 388 11.69 -15.66 -4.96
N LEU A 389 11.38 -15.76 -3.68
CA LEU A 389 10.02 -15.50 -3.17
C LEU A 389 9.92 -14.27 -2.28
N ILE A 390 11.04 -13.59 -1.99
CA ILE A 390 11.07 -12.36 -1.19
C ILE A 390 11.45 -11.19 -2.10
N TYR A 391 10.52 -10.27 -2.30
CA TYR A 391 10.70 -9.04 -3.07
C TYR A 391 10.94 -7.86 -2.14
N LEU A 392 12.12 -7.23 -2.20
CA LEU A 392 12.34 -5.95 -1.51
C LEU A 392 11.94 -4.79 -2.42
N SER A 393 10.93 -4.05 -1.98
CA SER A 393 10.35 -2.94 -2.72
C SER A 393 10.89 -1.58 -2.32
N GLY A 394 11.01 -0.70 -3.31
CA GLY A 394 11.33 0.72 -3.12
C GLY A 394 10.15 1.60 -2.73
N SER A 395 8.94 1.04 -2.60
CA SER A 395 7.75 1.81 -2.22
C SER A 395 7.89 2.47 -0.84
N GLY A 396 7.30 3.63 -0.70
CA GLY A 396 7.44 4.51 0.46
C GLY A 396 8.49 5.60 0.30
N ALA A 397 9.53 5.39 -0.49
CA ALA A 397 10.62 6.36 -0.63
C ALA A 397 10.16 7.68 -1.26
N ASP A 398 9.32 7.64 -2.28
CA ASP A 398 8.76 8.84 -2.90
C ASP A 398 7.76 9.55 -1.97
N GLU A 399 6.91 8.78 -1.33
CA GLU A 399 5.85 9.26 -0.46
C GLU A 399 6.39 9.92 0.80
N ILE A 400 7.37 9.28 1.45
CA ILE A 400 7.90 9.71 2.75
C ILE A 400 9.02 10.75 2.59
N PHE A 401 10.02 10.49 1.73
CA PHE A 401 11.25 11.30 1.72
C PHE A 401 11.22 12.46 0.73
N SER A 402 10.17 12.58 -0.11
CA SER A 402 10.06 13.66 -1.09
C SER A 402 8.65 14.14 -1.36
N ASP A 403 7.62 13.43 -0.92
CA ASP A 403 6.23 13.68 -1.34
C ASP A 403 6.15 14.01 -2.85
N TYR A 404 6.89 13.25 -3.67
CA TYR A 404 6.92 13.43 -5.12
C TYR A 404 7.30 14.85 -5.59
N GLY A 405 8.18 15.52 -4.85
CA GLY A 405 8.63 16.87 -5.19
C GLY A 405 10.03 17.21 -4.64
N TYR A 406 10.49 18.41 -4.95
CA TYR A 406 11.74 18.94 -4.44
C TYR A 406 11.68 20.49 -4.35
N ASN A 407 12.10 21.05 -3.22
CA ASN A 407 12.12 22.49 -2.96
C ASN A 407 10.80 23.23 -3.26
N GLY A 408 9.66 22.57 -3.03
CA GLY A 408 8.33 23.12 -3.30
C GLY A 408 7.84 22.90 -4.74
N ILE A 409 8.68 22.32 -5.61
CA ILE A 409 8.30 22.00 -6.98
C ILE A 409 7.72 20.58 -7.00
N LYS A 410 6.46 20.46 -7.40
CA LYS A 410 5.77 19.19 -7.53
C LYS A 410 6.16 18.49 -8.82
N HIS A 411 6.67 17.27 -8.72
CA HIS A 411 6.92 16.42 -9.89
C HIS A 411 5.65 15.76 -10.40
N PHE A 412 4.68 15.52 -9.51
CA PHE A 412 3.38 14.92 -9.82
C PHE A 412 2.25 15.72 -9.17
N ARG A 413 1.05 15.64 -9.75
CA ARG A 413 -0.13 16.41 -9.31
C ARG A 413 -0.60 16.03 -7.89
N HIS A 414 -0.37 14.79 -7.48
CA HIS A 414 -0.78 14.29 -6.16
C HIS A 414 0.16 14.72 -5.01
N SER A 415 1.34 15.28 -5.32
CA SER A 415 2.19 15.87 -4.30
C SER A 415 1.46 17.00 -3.56
N THR A 416 1.63 17.08 -2.25
CA THR A 416 0.99 18.10 -1.41
C THR A 416 1.98 19.16 -0.94
N ILE A 417 3.15 18.74 -0.45
CA ILE A 417 4.17 19.64 0.08
C ILE A 417 5.30 19.95 -0.92
N GLY A 418 5.29 19.30 -2.10
CA GLY A 418 6.29 19.55 -3.13
C GLY A 418 7.73 19.22 -2.71
N GLY A 419 7.90 18.27 -1.79
CA GLY A 419 9.22 17.91 -1.26
C GLY A 419 9.91 19.02 -0.48
N LYS A 420 9.13 19.95 0.12
CA LYS A 420 9.64 20.99 1.00
C LYS A 420 9.10 20.80 2.40
N PHE A 421 9.98 20.37 3.30
CA PHE A 421 9.66 20.11 4.69
C PHE A 421 9.86 21.41 5.50
N PRO A 422 8.82 21.91 6.22
CA PRO A 422 8.88 23.15 6.98
C PRO A 422 9.65 22.97 8.29
N GLU A 423 9.97 24.10 8.95
CA GLU A 423 10.55 24.14 10.31
C GLU A 423 9.64 23.48 11.34
N ASP A 424 8.35 23.66 11.20
CA ASP A 424 7.34 23.02 12.03
C ASP A 424 6.58 21.97 11.20
N LEU A 425 6.93 20.69 11.43
CA LEU A 425 6.32 19.57 10.73
C LEU A 425 4.84 19.37 11.07
N GLU A 426 4.35 19.81 12.23
CA GLU A 426 2.95 19.69 12.61
C GLU A 426 2.02 20.41 11.61
N THR A 427 2.55 21.43 10.92
CA THR A 427 1.81 22.19 9.91
C THR A 427 1.45 21.39 8.65
N VAL A 428 2.16 20.30 8.39
CA VAL A 428 1.97 19.47 7.18
C VAL A 428 1.78 17.98 7.48
N PHE A 429 2.14 17.53 8.68
CA PHE A 429 2.05 16.11 9.05
C PHE A 429 0.64 15.73 9.56
N PRO A 430 0.11 14.57 9.17
CA PRO A 430 0.61 13.77 8.06
C PRO A 430 0.23 14.43 6.71
N TRP A 431 1.18 14.56 5.80
CA TRP A 431 0.85 14.98 4.44
C TRP A 431 0.05 13.88 3.72
N LYS A 432 -0.70 14.27 2.70
CA LYS A 432 -1.72 13.41 2.09
C LYS A 432 -1.21 12.03 1.66
N ASN A 433 0.06 11.95 1.19
CA ASN A 433 0.67 10.72 0.71
C ASN A 433 1.39 9.93 1.82
N PHE A 434 1.33 10.35 3.09
CA PHE A 434 2.08 9.70 4.16
C PHE A 434 1.50 8.32 4.54
N PHE A 435 0.21 8.24 4.79
CA PHE A 435 -0.49 7.00 5.12
C PHE A 435 -1.45 6.53 4.02
N ASP A 436 -2.02 7.47 3.28
CA ASP A 436 -3.10 7.27 2.32
C ASP A 436 -2.72 7.69 0.89
N ASN A 437 -3.71 7.88 0.04
CA ASN A 437 -3.58 8.34 -1.34
C ASN A 437 -2.61 7.46 -2.14
N THR A 438 -1.51 8.02 -2.67
CA THR A 438 -0.54 7.28 -3.48
C THR A 438 0.18 6.19 -2.70
N GLN A 439 0.53 6.43 -1.42
CA GLN A 439 1.15 5.42 -0.58
C GLN A 439 0.30 4.16 -0.52
N ARG A 440 -0.97 4.32 -0.19
CA ARG A 440 -1.91 3.21 -0.08
C ARG A 440 -2.17 2.53 -1.43
N ALA A 441 -2.36 3.33 -2.48
CA ALA A 441 -2.63 2.82 -3.82
C ALA A 441 -1.46 2.00 -4.39
N TYR A 442 -0.22 2.46 -4.19
CA TYR A 442 0.96 1.74 -4.68
C TYR A 442 1.26 0.51 -3.85
N LEU A 443 1.13 0.57 -2.52
CA LEU A 443 1.24 -0.63 -1.67
C LEU A 443 0.23 -1.70 -2.09
N MET A 444 -1.04 -1.31 -2.29
CA MET A 444 -2.08 -2.23 -2.72
C MET A 444 -1.76 -2.83 -4.09
N LYS A 445 -1.30 -2.00 -5.05
CA LYS A 445 -0.84 -2.48 -6.36
C LYS A 445 0.25 -3.55 -6.22
N GLU A 446 1.31 -3.25 -5.48
CA GLU A 446 2.43 -4.17 -5.32
C GLU A 446 2.05 -5.46 -4.57
N GLU A 447 1.25 -5.34 -3.51
CA GLU A 447 0.75 -6.48 -2.74
C GLU A 447 -0.19 -7.37 -3.54
N TYR A 448 -0.97 -6.80 -4.46
CA TYR A 448 -1.83 -7.59 -5.34
C TYR A 448 -1.02 -8.26 -6.45
N VAL A 449 -0.06 -7.56 -7.04
CA VAL A 449 0.81 -8.14 -8.07
C VAL A 449 1.67 -9.25 -7.47
N SER A 450 2.44 -8.99 -6.42
CA SER A 450 3.31 -9.98 -5.79
C SER A 450 2.52 -11.16 -5.23
N GLY A 451 1.41 -10.87 -4.53
CA GLY A 451 0.52 -11.88 -3.97
C GLY A 451 -0.10 -12.80 -5.01
N SER A 452 -0.43 -12.31 -6.21
CA SER A 452 -0.94 -13.15 -7.29
C SER A 452 0.05 -14.21 -7.77
N HIS A 453 1.34 -13.98 -7.53
CA HIS A 453 2.41 -14.90 -7.85
C HIS A 453 2.89 -15.74 -6.64
N GLY A 454 2.34 -15.52 -5.43
CA GLY A 454 2.83 -16.15 -4.21
C GLY A 454 4.24 -15.65 -3.85
N ILE A 455 4.46 -14.36 -3.99
CA ILE A 455 5.70 -13.64 -3.65
C ILE A 455 5.42 -12.68 -2.52
N GLU A 456 6.29 -12.63 -1.53
CA GLU A 456 6.18 -11.73 -0.41
C GLU A 456 6.91 -10.41 -0.67
N GLY A 457 6.14 -9.32 -0.76
CA GLY A 457 6.69 -7.97 -0.74
C GLY A 457 7.14 -7.57 0.67
N ARG A 458 8.30 -6.94 0.80
CA ARG A 458 8.84 -6.34 2.02
C ARG A 458 9.32 -4.93 1.72
N TYR A 459 9.07 -3.98 2.62
CA TYR A 459 9.12 -2.55 2.35
C TYR A 459 10.07 -1.81 3.30
N PRO A 460 11.39 -1.82 3.04
CA PRO A 460 12.39 -1.27 3.98
C PRO A 460 12.21 0.21 4.30
N PHE A 461 11.74 1.02 3.36
CA PHE A 461 11.53 2.46 3.57
C PHE A 461 10.31 2.79 4.42
N LEU A 462 9.40 1.83 4.60
CA LEU A 462 8.23 1.95 5.47
C LEU A 462 8.46 1.33 6.85
N ASP A 463 9.69 1.07 7.20
CA ASP A 463 10.07 0.74 8.56
C ASP A 463 9.83 1.93 9.50
N LYS A 464 9.11 1.72 10.61
CA LYS A 464 8.76 2.82 11.53
C LYS A 464 9.97 3.55 12.08
N GLU A 465 11.12 2.85 12.28
CA GLU A 465 12.37 3.48 12.74
C GLU A 465 12.99 4.34 11.63
N VAL A 466 13.02 3.83 10.41
CA VAL A 466 13.56 4.57 9.25
C VAL A 466 12.77 5.85 9.01
N VAL A 467 11.44 5.77 9.11
CA VAL A 467 10.58 6.94 8.97
C VAL A 467 10.74 7.88 10.13
N GLN A 468 10.80 7.38 11.37
CA GLN A 468 11.02 8.22 12.54
C GLN A 468 12.36 8.97 12.48
N GLU A 469 13.43 8.30 12.09
CA GLU A 469 14.74 8.93 11.93
C GLU A 469 14.73 10.03 10.86
N PHE A 470 13.99 9.84 9.78
CA PHE A 470 13.76 10.89 8.79
C PHE A 470 13.00 12.09 9.38
N LEU A 471 11.93 11.85 10.13
CA LEU A 471 11.12 12.91 10.73
C LEU A 471 11.93 13.75 11.74
N TRP A 472 12.87 13.17 12.45
CA TRP A 472 13.77 13.85 13.38
C TRP A 472 14.86 14.69 12.71
N LEU A 473 15.17 14.47 11.43
CA LEU A 473 16.16 15.30 10.73
C LEU A 473 15.72 16.77 10.70
N LYS A 474 16.68 17.66 10.81
CA LYS A 474 16.46 19.11 10.62
C LYS A 474 16.01 19.40 9.18
N PRO A 475 15.17 20.44 8.97
CA PRO A 475 14.66 20.80 7.65
C PRO A 475 15.74 21.00 6.59
N GLU A 476 16.89 21.60 6.97
CA GLU A 476 18.00 21.84 6.06
C GLU A 476 18.56 20.55 5.47
N LEU A 477 18.56 19.45 6.27
CA LEU A 477 19.00 18.14 5.78
C LEU A 477 17.95 17.51 4.88
N LYS A 478 16.66 17.55 5.26
CA LYS A 478 15.57 17.00 4.45
C LYS A 478 15.47 17.67 3.09
N ASN A 479 15.69 19.00 3.04
CA ASN A 479 15.53 19.83 1.85
C ASN A 479 16.82 19.98 1.02
N LYS A 480 17.94 19.37 1.44
CA LYS A 480 19.25 19.57 0.80
C LYS A 480 19.30 19.02 -0.62
N PHE A 481 18.75 17.84 -0.84
CA PHE A 481 18.70 17.15 -2.13
C PHE A 481 17.32 16.52 -2.34
N TYR A 482 17.02 16.14 -3.57
CA TYR A 482 15.89 15.26 -3.83
C TYR A 482 16.13 13.92 -3.12
N LYS A 483 15.16 13.47 -2.28
CA LYS A 483 15.33 12.27 -1.42
C LYS A 483 16.67 12.30 -0.66
N SER A 484 16.93 13.37 0.05
CA SER A 484 18.23 13.68 0.68
C SER A 484 18.87 12.52 1.42
N VAL A 485 18.09 11.70 2.12
CA VAL A 485 18.61 10.55 2.87
C VAL A 485 19.17 9.48 1.93
N LEU A 486 18.47 9.18 0.82
CA LEU A 486 18.93 8.19 -0.17
C LEU A 486 20.13 8.72 -0.96
N HIS A 487 20.11 10.02 -1.30
CA HIS A 487 21.23 10.69 -1.95
C HIS A 487 22.50 10.55 -1.10
N ASN A 488 22.44 10.97 0.16
CA ASN A 488 23.57 10.88 1.08
C ASN A 488 24.03 9.42 1.26
N TYR A 489 23.07 8.50 1.41
CA TYR A 489 23.39 7.09 1.61
C TYR A 489 24.19 6.49 0.46
N MET A 490 23.78 6.73 -0.79
CA MET A 490 24.51 6.24 -1.95
C MET A 490 25.85 6.98 -2.16
N GLU A 491 25.89 8.29 -1.88
CA GLU A 491 27.12 9.10 -1.98
C GLU A 491 28.23 8.59 -1.04
N ILE A 492 27.91 8.40 0.25
CA ILE A 492 28.92 7.93 1.23
C ILE A 492 29.38 6.48 1.01
N ASN A 493 28.59 5.66 0.32
CA ASN A 493 28.92 4.28 -0.01
C ASN A 493 29.50 4.13 -1.43
N ASP A 494 29.76 5.23 -2.13
CA ASP A 494 30.26 5.25 -3.51
C ASP A 494 29.44 4.34 -4.45
N TYR A 495 28.10 4.40 -4.30
CA TYR A 495 27.19 3.59 -5.11
C TYR A 495 26.71 4.38 -6.32
N PRO A 496 26.68 3.80 -7.53
CA PRO A 496 26.34 4.54 -8.76
C PRO A 496 24.91 5.10 -8.74
N PHE A 497 24.76 6.42 -8.90
CA PHE A 497 23.48 7.10 -9.05
C PHE A 497 23.60 8.36 -9.88
N ASP A 498 22.47 8.85 -10.40
CA ASP A 498 22.42 10.08 -11.19
C ASP A 498 21.45 11.07 -10.58
N ILE A 499 21.97 12.26 -10.26
CA ILE A 499 21.21 13.37 -9.68
C ILE A 499 20.36 14.12 -10.71
N SER A 500 20.67 13.97 -12.00
CA SER A 500 20.10 14.83 -13.06
C SER A 500 18.73 14.38 -13.56
N GLN A 501 18.30 13.15 -13.24
CA GLN A 501 17.07 12.60 -13.81
C GLN A 501 16.34 11.69 -12.81
N LYS A 502 15.02 11.93 -12.63
CA LYS A 502 14.12 10.94 -12.08
C LYS A 502 13.51 10.12 -13.22
N VAL A 503 13.91 8.85 -13.32
CA VAL A 503 13.26 7.88 -14.19
C VAL A 503 12.38 6.99 -13.30
N GLY A 504 11.06 7.00 -13.52
CA GLY A 504 10.16 6.02 -12.90
C GLY A 504 10.36 4.65 -13.55
N PHE A 505 10.09 3.57 -12.81
CA PHE A 505 10.07 2.23 -13.36
C PHE A 505 9.09 2.16 -14.54
N ASN A 506 9.62 1.95 -15.73
CA ASN A 506 8.85 1.93 -16.99
C ASN A 506 9.46 0.88 -17.91
N CYS A 507 8.70 -0.16 -18.24
CA CYS A 507 9.15 -1.25 -19.10
C CYS A 507 9.22 -0.86 -20.61
N GLY A 508 9.17 0.43 -20.95
CA GLY A 508 9.31 0.91 -22.33
C GLY A 508 8.04 0.82 -23.19
N PHE A 509 6.96 0.20 -22.70
CA PHE A 509 5.70 0.05 -23.41
C PHE A 509 4.57 0.84 -22.74
N SER A 510 3.60 1.30 -23.53
CA SER A 510 2.32 1.84 -23.05
C SER A 510 1.18 1.21 -23.83
N GLY A 511 0.17 0.71 -23.10
CA GLY A 511 -1.11 0.37 -23.69
C GLY A 511 -2.01 1.61 -23.76
N ASN A 512 -2.66 1.85 -24.87
CA ASN A 512 -3.88 2.64 -24.93
C ASN A 512 -5.04 1.65 -24.83
N GLY A 513 -6.18 2.06 -24.27
CA GLY A 513 -7.34 1.21 -23.97
C GLY A 513 -7.85 0.32 -25.13
N ASP A 514 -7.37 0.51 -26.33
CA ASP A 514 -7.74 -0.23 -27.55
C ASP A 514 -6.88 -1.47 -27.84
N GLY A 515 -5.97 -1.84 -26.91
CA GLY A 515 -5.11 -3.03 -27.08
C GLY A 515 -3.92 -2.84 -28.02
N GLU A 516 -3.71 -1.65 -28.57
CA GLU A 516 -2.49 -1.30 -29.30
C GLU A 516 -1.42 -0.79 -28.32
N TYR A 517 -0.23 -1.37 -28.39
CA TYR A 517 0.92 -0.99 -27.59
C TYR A 517 1.83 -0.09 -28.39
N ILE A 518 2.12 1.09 -27.85
CA ILE A 518 3.00 2.07 -28.44
C ILE A 518 4.29 2.12 -27.62
N GLU A 519 5.43 1.96 -28.26
CA GLU A 519 6.73 2.20 -27.66
C GLU A 519 6.83 3.67 -27.25
N LYS A 520 6.91 3.95 -25.95
CA LYS A 520 7.14 5.32 -25.46
C LYS A 520 8.61 5.64 -25.58
N LYS A 521 8.95 6.59 -26.44
CA LYS A 521 10.23 7.30 -26.30
C LYS A 521 10.23 7.97 -24.93
N SER A 522 11.21 7.66 -24.10
CA SER A 522 11.35 8.16 -22.74
C SER A 522 11.19 9.68 -22.69
N SER A 523 10.18 10.18 -22.00
CA SER A 523 10.13 11.59 -21.64
C SER A 523 11.06 11.80 -20.45
N HIS A 524 12.31 12.15 -20.71
CA HIS A 524 13.27 12.51 -19.67
C HIS A 524 12.84 13.86 -19.07
N ARG A 525 12.58 13.87 -17.78
CA ARG A 525 12.45 15.12 -17.02
C ARG A 525 13.78 15.40 -16.33
N THR A 526 14.50 16.38 -16.83
CA THR A 526 15.71 16.92 -16.19
C THR A 526 15.31 17.67 -14.92
N VAL A 527 15.92 17.35 -13.80
CA VAL A 527 15.88 18.17 -12.59
C VAL A 527 16.79 19.36 -12.88
N GLY A 528 16.20 20.53 -13.19
CA GLY A 528 16.95 21.71 -13.60
C GLY A 528 17.82 22.26 -12.47
N GLU A 529 19.06 22.65 -12.81
CA GLU A 529 19.85 23.59 -12.02
C GLU A 529 19.09 24.90 -11.90
N THR A 530 18.92 25.39 -10.68
CA THR A 530 18.33 26.70 -10.41
C THR A 530 19.28 27.80 -10.88
N LYS A 531 19.05 28.33 -12.06
CA LYS A 531 19.34 29.74 -12.33
C LYS A 531 18.03 30.49 -12.14
N ASP A 532 18.09 31.56 -11.34
CA ASP A 532 17.02 32.53 -11.14
C ASP A 532 16.37 32.95 -12.46
N GLU A 533 15.28 32.29 -12.83
CA GLU A 533 14.30 32.80 -13.78
C GLU A 533 13.07 31.88 -13.73
N THR A 534 11.93 32.50 -13.62
CA THR A 534 10.59 31.92 -13.58
C THR A 534 10.38 30.95 -14.76
N LEU A 535 10.56 29.64 -14.51
CA LEU A 535 10.34 28.63 -15.55
C LEU A 535 8.86 28.25 -15.55
N VAL A 536 8.12 28.87 -16.45
CA VAL A 536 6.80 28.40 -16.86
C VAL A 536 7.00 27.05 -17.58
N VAL A 537 6.64 25.95 -16.93
CA VAL A 537 6.65 24.62 -17.54
C VAL A 537 5.55 24.59 -18.59
N LYS A 538 5.88 24.83 -19.84
CA LYS A 538 5.04 24.45 -20.97
C LYS A 538 5.09 22.93 -21.12
N MET A 539 3.98 22.28 -20.85
CA MET A 539 3.75 20.90 -21.27
C MET A 539 3.48 20.92 -22.77
N ASP A 540 4.49 20.68 -23.59
CA ASP A 540 4.27 20.33 -25.00
C ASP A 540 3.90 18.84 -25.07
N LEU A 541 2.61 18.57 -24.95
CA LEU A 541 2.00 17.36 -25.44
C LEU A 541 1.83 17.51 -26.95
N GLU A 542 2.84 17.17 -27.74
CA GLU A 542 2.65 16.93 -29.18
C GLU A 542 1.83 15.63 -29.35
N ILE A 543 0.51 15.79 -29.29
CA ILE A 543 -0.40 14.82 -29.89
C ILE A 543 -0.39 15.08 -31.39
N SER A 544 0.32 14.26 -32.16
CA SER A 544 0.18 14.28 -33.62
C SER A 544 -1.23 13.81 -33.99
N ARG A 545 -2.14 14.77 -34.16
CA ARG A 545 -3.46 14.52 -34.73
C ARG A 545 -3.29 14.43 -36.25
N THR A 546 -3.25 13.23 -36.78
CA THR A 546 -3.56 13.02 -38.22
C THR A 546 -5.06 13.19 -38.40
N PRO A 547 -5.51 14.07 -39.31
CA PRO A 547 -6.95 14.27 -39.51
C PRO A 547 -7.53 13.09 -40.28
N LYS A 548 -8.43 12.32 -39.67
CA LYS A 548 -9.31 11.40 -40.41
C LYS A 548 -10.22 12.23 -41.34
N ARG A 549 -10.07 12.09 -42.63
CA ARG A 549 -10.98 12.58 -43.68
C ARG A 549 -12.36 11.96 -43.45
N ARG A 550 -13.33 12.80 -43.10
CA ARG A 550 -14.75 12.46 -43.23
C ARG A 550 -15.11 12.40 -44.71
N ASN A 551 -15.37 11.21 -45.23
CA ASN A 551 -16.13 11.04 -46.46
C ASN A 551 -17.63 11.19 -46.11
N ARG A 552 -18.19 12.33 -46.51
CA ARG A 552 -19.63 12.46 -46.76
C ARG A 552 -19.92 11.79 -48.09
N HIS A 553 -20.73 10.78 -48.14
CA HIS A 553 -21.59 10.47 -49.28
C HIS A 553 -23.02 10.34 -48.83
N LEU A 554 -23.79 11.18 -49.43
CA LEU A 554 -25.21 11.22 -49.60
C LEU A 554 -25.78 9.86 -50.05
N LEU A 555 -26.77 9.38 -49.37
CA LEU A 555 -28.17 9.19 -49.83
C LEU A 555 -28.97 8.66 -48.67
#